data_c63c0a7fba0198eef7552ccfb49769ad
#
_entry.id   c63c0a7fba0198eef7552ccfb49769ad
#
_cell.length_a   1.000
_cell.length_b   1.000
_cell.length_c   1.000
_cell.angle_alpha   90.00
_cell.angle_beta   90.00
_cell.angle_gamma   90.00
#
_symmetry.space_group_name_H-M   'P 1'
#
loop_
_entity.id
_entity.type
_entity.pdbx_description
1 polymer ?
#
loop_
_entity_poly.entity_id
_entity_poly.type
_entity_poly.pdbx_seq_one_letter_code
_entity_poly.pdbx_strand_id
1 'polypeptide(L)'
;MKIGFDNDKYLAMQSEHIRERIQKFDNKLYLEFGGKLFDDYHASRVLPGFQPDSKLRMLLQLKDQVEVIIVINAADIEKNKVRGDLGITYDVDVLRLIDIFRSFGLYVGSVVMTRFQGQAVAQAFQQRLESLGLKVYRHYPIEGYPSNIAHIVSDEGYGKNEYIETQRPLVVITAPGPG
;
A
#
# COMPACT_ATOMS: atom_id res chain seq x y z
N MET A 1 -30.52 6.11 18.55
CA MET A 1 -29.49 6.97 17.91
C MET A 1 -29.64 6.89 16.39
N LYS A 2 -29.89 8.02 15.76
CA LYS A 2 -29.93 8.03 14.28
C LYS A 2 -28.49 7.87 13.74
N ILE A 3 -28.26 6.84 12.94
CA ILE A 3 -26.99 6.66 12.24
C ILE A 3 -27.00 7.62 11.04
N GLY A 4 -26.09 8.58 11.04
CA GLY A 4 -25.99 9.58 9.97
C GLY A 4 -25.30 9.08 8.71
N PHE A 5 -24.68 7.89 8.75
CA PHE A 5 -23.92 7.32 7.66
C PHE A 5 -24.28 5.85 7.47
N ASP A 6 -24.76 5.51 6.27
CA ASP A 6 -25.07 4.12 5.91
C ASP A 6 -23.83 3.45 5.34
N ASN A 7 -23.12 2.70 6.18
CA ASN A 7 -21.87 2.05 5.83
C ASN A 7 -22.05 0.98 4.75
N ASP A 8 -23.11 0.20 4.78
CA ASP A 8 -23.35 -0.86 3.81
C ASP A 8 -23.63 -0.30 2.41
N LYS A 9 -24.45 0.76 2.35
CA LYS A 9 -24.71 1.48 1.11
C LYS A 9 -23.43 2.12 0.55
N TYR A 10 -22.62 2.71 1.42
CA TYR A 10 -21.33 3.28 1.04
C TYR A 10 -20.41 2.22 0.42
N LEU A 11 -20.27 1.05 1.06
CA LEU A 11 -19.44 -0.04 0.58
C LEU A 11 -19.92 -0.54 -0.78
N ALA A 12 -21.22 -0.73 -0.95
CA ALA A 12 -21.81 -1.19 -2.21
C ALA A 12 -21.57 -0.18 -3.35
N MET A 13 -21.79 1.10 -3.10
CA MET A 13 -21.58 2.16 -4.09
C MET A 13 -20.10 2.30 -4.48
N GLN A 14 -19.19 2.27 -3.52
CA GLN A 14 -17.75 2.39 -3.80
C GLN A 14 -17.23 1.18 -4.58
N SER A 15 -17.67 -0.02 -4.24
CA SER A 15 -17.30 -1.24 -4.97
C SER A 15 -17.77 -1.20 -6.42
N GLU A 16 -18.98 -0.73 -6.67
CA GLU A 16 -19.52 -0.59 -8.03
C GLU A 16 -18.76 0.46 -8.84
N HIS A 17 -18.47 1.62 -8.26
CA HIS A 17 -17.66 2.65 -8.91
C HIS A 17 -16.27 2.14 -9.29
N ILE A 18 -15.65 1.33 -8.43
CA ILE A 18 -14.34 0.74 -8.72
C ILE A 18 -14.45 -0.25 -9.89
N ARG A 19 -15.48 -1.12 -9.91
CA ARG A 19 -15.71 -2.04 -11.04
C ARG A 19 -15.87 -1.30 -12.36
N GLU A 20 -16.67 -0.23 -12.38
CA GLU A 20 -16.86 0.61 -13.56
C GLU A 20 -15.55 1.25 -14.02
N ARG A 21 -14.74 1.74 -13.10
CA ARG A 21 -13.44 2.35 -13.41
C ARG A 21 -12.44 1.32 -13.95
N ILE A 22 -12.43 0.11 -13.41
CA ILE A 22 -11.59 -0.97 -13.94
C ILE A 22 -11.93 -1.24 -15.41
N GLN A 23 -13.20 -1.36 -15.74
CA GLN A 23 -13.65 -1.57 -17.12
C GLN A 23 -13.28 -0.40 -18.03
N LYS A 24 -13.41 0.83 -17.55
CA LYS A 24 -13.07 2.04 -18.30
C LYS A 24 -11.59 2.15 -18.63
N PHE A 25 -10.70 1.61 -17.78
CA PHE A 25 -9.24 1.70 -17.92
C PHE A 25 -8.61 0.37 -18.36
N ASP A 26 -9.21 -0.30 -19.34
CA ASP A 26 -8.68 -1.53 -19.96
C ASP A 26 -8.37 -2.65 -18.96
N ASN A 27 -9.24 -2.83 -17.97
CA ASN A 27 -9.12 -3.83 -16.91
C ASN A 27 -7.84 -3.70 -16.04
N LYS A 28 -7.37 -2.47 -15.85
CA LYS A 28 -6.26 -2.19 -14.92
C LYS A 28 -6.50 -0.87 -14.20
N LEU A 29 -6.62 -0.93 -12.88
CA LEU A 29 -6.79 0.24 -12.03
C LEU A 29 -5.80 0.18 -10.87
N TYR A 30 -5.13 1.29 -10.63
CA TYR A 30 -4.24 1.48 -9.49
C TYR A 30 -4.91 2.42 -8.48
N LEU A 31 -5.04 1.96 -7.24
CA LEU A 31 -5.56 2.77 -6.15
C LEU A 31 -4.53 2.89 -5.02
N GLU A 32 -4.20 4.11 -4.67
CA GLU A 32 -3.36 4.39 -3.52
C GLU A 32 -4.24 4.70 -2.31
N PHE A 33 -4.02 3.96 -1.23
CA PHE A 33 -4.63 4.26 0.06
C PHE A 33 -3.55 4.82 0.99
N GLY A 34 -3.55 6.13 1.15
CA GLY A 34 -2.69 6.80 2.12
C GLY A 34 -3.13 6.48 3.54
N GLY A 35 -2.22 5.93 4.34
CA GLY A 35 -2.45 5.70 5.75
C GLY A 35 -3.25 4.43 6.06
N LYS A 36 -4.33 4.57 6.81
CA LYS A 36 -4.99 3.47 7.51
C LYS A 36 -6.05 2.77 6.67
N LEU A 37 -5.75 1.58 6.19
CA LEU A 37 -6.67 0.81 5.36
C LEU A 37 -7.78 0.12 6.19
N PHE A 38 -7.50 -0.30 7.41
CA PHE A 38 -8.46 -1.04 8.26
C PHE A 38 -8.61 -0.49 9.67
N ASP A 39 -7.81 0.48 10.07
CA ASP A 39 -7.86 1.08 11.41
C ASP A 39 -8.03 2.61 11.34
N ASP A 40 -8.95 3.06 10.48
CA ASP A 40 -9.27 4.49 10.30
C ASP A 40 -10.20 5.00 11.40
N TYR A 41 -9.65 5.11 12.60
CA TYR A 41 -10.39 5.58 13.77
C TYR A 41 -10.77 7.06 13.71
N HIS A 42 -10.02 7.86 12.94
CA HIS A 42 -10.38 9.26 12.76
C HIS A 42 -11.70 9.41 12.02
N ALA A 43 -11.85 8.77 10.86
CA ALA A 43 -13.07 8.81 10.09
C ALA A 43 -14.28 8.25 10.89
N SER A 44 -14.08 7.18 11.66
CA SER A 44 -15.15 6.61 12.48
C SER A 44 -15.61 7.53 13.62
N ARG A 45 -14.76 8.43 14.09
CA ARG A 45 -15.12 9.42 15.12
C ARG A 45 -15.90 10.59 14.56
N VAL A 46 -15.64 11.00 13.31
CA VAL A 46 -16.29 12.16 12.70
C VAL A 46 -17.52 11.82 11.86
N LEU A 47 -17.65 10.57 11.44
CA LEU A 47 -18.77 10.08 10.64
C LEU A 47 -19.52 8.96 11.40
N PRO A 48 -20.60 9.29 12.13
CA PRO A 48 -21.38 8.27 12.84
C PRO A 48 -21.89 7.18 11.89
N GLY A 49 -21.55 5.93 12.19
CA GLY A 49 -21.86 4.76 11.35
C GLY A 49 -20.72 4.29 10.47
N PHE A 50 -19.68 5.10 10.25
CA PHE A 50 -18.48 4.69 9.54
C PHE A 50 -17.63 3.74 10.41
N GLN A 51 -17.23 2.61 9.85
CA GLN A 51 -16.41 1.62 10.56
C GLN A 51 -14.93 1.82 10.22
N PRO A 52 -14.01 1.61 11.21
CA PRO A 52 -12.57 1.82 10.99
C PRO A 52 -11.97 0.96 9.88
N ASP A 53 -12.56 -0.19 9.60
CA ASP A 53 -12.13 -1.14 8.59
C ASP A 53 -12.92 -1.05 7.27
N SER A 54 -13.66 0.02 7.05
CA SER A 54 -14.56 0.17 5.89
C SER A 54 -13.82 0.07 4.56
N LYS A 55 -12.64 0.65 4.47
CA LYS A 55 -11.81 0.58 3.24
C LYS A 55 -11.39 -0.86 2.94
N LEU A 56 -10.97 -1.61 3.95
CA LEU A 56 -10.63 -3.02 3.81
C LEU A 56 -11.85 -3.83 3.40
N ARG A 57 -13.00 -3.61 4.05
CA ARG A 57 -14.25 -4.35 3.74
C ARG A 57 -14.73 -4.09 2.30
N MET A 58 -14.53 -2.88 1.80
CA MET A 58 -14.79 -2.56 0.40
C MET A 58 -13.92 -3.41 -0.54
N LEU A 59 -12.64 -3.53 -0.25
CA LEU A 59 -11.72 -4.34 -1.03
C LEU A 59 -12.06 -5.83 -0.97
N LEU A 60 -12.57 -6.31 0.16
CA LEU A 60 -12.98 -7.70 0.32
C LEU A 60 -14.15 -8.08 -0.59
N GLN A 61 -15.02 -7.13 -0.96
CA GLN A 61 -16.06 -7.36 -1.97
C GLN A 61 -15.50 -7.59 -3.37
N LEU A 62 -14.25 -7.19 -3.59
CA LEU A 62 -13.54 -7.29 -4.87
C LEU A 62 -12.32 -8.21 -4.78
N LYS A 63 -12.21 -9.02 -3.74
CA LYS A 63 -10.94 -9.71 -3.37
C LYS A 63 -10.34 -10.55 -4.49
N ASP A 64 -11.15 -11.16 -5.34
CA ASP A 64 -10.65 -11.96 -6.46
C ASP A 64 -9.98 -11.12 -7.57
N GLN A 65 -10.21 -9.81 -7.56
CA GLN A 65 -9.65 -8.85 -8.51
C GLN A 65 -8.52 -8.01 -7.92
N VAL A 66 -8.30 -8.10 -6.60
CA VAL A 66 -7.38 -7.25 -5.85
C VAL A 66 -6.02 -7.90 -5.67
N GLU A 67 -4.99 -7.11 -5.90
CA GLU A 67 -3.63 -7.40 -5.47
C GLU A 67 -3.12 -6.21 -4.66
N VAL A 68 -2.51 -6.50 -3.51
CA VAL A 68 -1.98 -5.46 -2.61
C VAL A 68 -0.47 -5.37 -2.80
N ILE A 69 0.01 -4.14 -2.97
CA ILE A 69 1.43 -3.80 -2.96
C ILE A 69 1.68 -2.91 -1.75
N ILE A 70 2.65 -3.28 -0.91
CA ILE A 70 3.03 -2.48 0.24
C ILE A 70 4.33 -1.74 -0.07
N VAL A 71 4.34 -0.44 0.22
CA VAL A 71 5.51 0.43 -0.01
C VAL A 71 6.13 0.79 1.31
N ILE A 72 7.46 0.67 1.41
CA ILE A 72 8.21 1.09 2.59
C ILE A 72 9.48 1.83 2.17
N ASN A 73 9.80 2.89 2.89
CA ASN A 73 11.00 3.68 2.67
C ASN A 73 12.20 3.03 3.38
N ALA A 74 13.23 2.68 2.63
CA ALA A 74 14.43 2.04 3.19
C ALA A 74 15.15 2.91 4.24
N ALA A 75 15.10 4.24 4.11
CA ALA A 75 15.64 5.15 5.11
C ALA A 75 14.85 5.10 6.43
N ASP A 76 13.55 4.86 6.38
CA ASP A 76 12.72 4.70 7.58
C ASP A 76 13.03 3.39 8.32
N ILE A 77 13.39 2.33 7.60
CA ILE A 77 13.89 1.09 8.19
C ILE A 77 15.21 1.34 8.91
N GLU A 78 16.14 2.03 8.27
CA GLU A 78 17.45 2.34 8.84
C GLU A 78 17.34 3.19 10.11
N LYS A 79 16.42 4.15 10.12
CA LYS A 79 16.19 5.04 11.26
C LYS A 79 15.32 4.41 12.35
N ASN A 80 14.86 3.19 12.19
CA ASN A 80 13.90 2.54 13.09
C ASN A 80 12.67 3.42 13.37
N LYS A 81 12.14 4.04 12.31
CA LYS A 81 10.97 4.91 12.43
C LYS A 81 9.80 4.15 13.04
N VAL A 82 9.17 4.75 14.03
CA VAL A 82 8.10 4.14 14.81
C VAL A 82 6.75 4.74 14.42
N ARG A 83 5.77 3.87 14.28
CA ARG A 83 4.38 4.27 14.16
C ARG A 83 3.85 4.66 15.55
N GLY A 84 3.59 5.96 15.74
CA GLY A 84 3.29 6.52 17.07
C GLY A 84 2.04 5.98 17.73
N ASP A 85 1.02 5.60 16.96
CA ASP A 85 -0.23 5.06 17.50
C ASP A 85 -0.12 3.60 17.98
N LEU A 86 0.79 2.81 17.41
CA LEU A 86 0.97 1.40 17.75
C LEU A 86 2.28 1.13 18.49
N GLY A 87 3.23 2.06 18.49
CA GLY A 87 4.53 1.88 19.13
C GLY A 87 5.42 0.84 18.46
N ILE A 88 5.18 0.47 17.22
CA ILE A 88 5.98 -0.49 16.45
C ILE A 88 6.74 0.21 15.32
N THR A 89 7.86 -0.37 14.92
CA THR A 89 8.63 0.14 13.78
C THR A 89 7.91 -0.10 12.46
N TYR A 90 8.24 0.65 11.42
CA TYR A 90 7.58 0.55 10.12
C TYR A 90 7.81 -0.80 9.44
N ASP A 91 8.98 -1.40 9.58
CA ASP A 91 9.25 -2.76 9.07
C ASP A 91 8.38 -3.81 9.77
N VAL A 92 8.22 -3.72 11.09
CA VAL A 92 7.30 -4.59 11.85
C VAL A 92 5.86 -4.34 11.41
N ASP A 93 5.48 -3.09 11.16
CA ASP A 93 4.14 -2.76 10.65
C ASP A 93 3.87 -3.37 9.27
N VAL A 94 4.87 -3.41 8.39
CA VAL A 94 4.75 -4.10 7.09
C VAL A 94 4.42 -5.57 7.29
N LEU A 95 5.12 -6.26 8.19
CA LEU A 95 4.85 -7.66 8.48
C LEU A 95 3.44 -7.86 9.04
N ARG A 96 3.01 -6.98 9.92
CA ARG A 96 1.65 -6.98 10.47
C ARG A 96 0.59 -6.80 9.38
N LEU A 97 0.81 -5.85 8.46
CA LEU A 97 -0.10 -5.60 7.34
C LEU A 97 -0.20 -6.82 6.42
N ILE A 98 0.92 -7.46 6.11
CA ILE A 98 0.94 -8.67 5.29
C ILE A 98 0.09 -9.77 5.94
N ASP A 99 0.29 -10.02 7.22
CA ASP A 99 -0.46 -11.05 7.96
C ASP A 99 -1.96 -10.75 7.96
N ILE A 100 -2.34 -9.49 8.22
CA ILE A 100 -3.75 -9.09 8.25
C ILE A 100 -4.39 -9.25 6.88
N PHE A 101 -3.77 -8.75 5.83
CA PHE A 101 -4.33 -8.85 4.48
C PHE A 101 -4.47 -10.31 4.04
N ARG A 102 -3.47 -11.13 4.29
CA ARG A 102 -3.51 -12.56 3.97
C ARG A 102 -4.56 -13.30 4.78
N SER A 103 -4.76 -12.94 6.04
CA SER A 103 -5.79 -13.54 6.90
C SER A 103 -7.21 -13.29 6.37
N PHE A 104 -7.42 -12.18 5.67
CA PHE A 104 -8.69 -11.86 5.00
C PHE A 104 -8.80 -12.44 3.59
N GLY A 105 -7.80 -13.16 3.12
CA GLY A 105 -7.79 -13.77 1.80
C GLY A 105 -7.40 -12.81 0.67
N LEU A 106 -6.81 -11.66 0.98
CA LEU A 106 -6.27 -10.76 -0.02
C LEU A 106 -4.90 -11.24 -0.52
N TYR A 107 -4.68 -11.10 -1.82
CA TYR A 107 -3.39 -11.41 -2.42
C TYR A 107 -2.40 -10.27 -2.19
N VAL A 108 -1.34 -10.56 -1.45
CA VAL A 108 -0.21 -9.65 -1.24
C VAL A 108 1.01 -10.27 -1.91
N GLY A 109 1.37 -9.80 -3.09
CA GLY A 109 2.41 -10.41 -3.91
C GLY A 109 3.78 -9.74 -3.79
N SER A 110 3.80 -8.45 -3.47
CA SER A 110 5.04 -7.67 -3.54
C SER A 110 5.11 -6.54 -2.52
N VAL A 111 6.35 -6.18 -2.22
CA VAL A 111 6.72 -4.99 -1.43
C VAL A 111 7.68 -4.16 -2.27
N VAL A 112 7.49 -2.85 -2.27
CA VAL A 112 8.40 -1.90 -2.92
C VAL A 112 9.18 -1.17 -1.84
N MET A 113 10.50 -1.28 -1.89
CA MET A 113 11.40 -0.51 -1.02
C MET A 113 11.84 0.75 -1.77
N THR A 114 11.35 1.89 -1.33
CA THR A 114 11.74 3.19 -1.91
C THR A 114 13.01 3.72 -1.24
N ARG A 115 13.70 4.62 -1.92
CA ARG A 115 14.94 5.25 -1.43
C ARG A 115 15.99 4.23 -1.00
N PHE A 116 16.07 3.12 -1.72
CA PHE A 116 17.06 2.07 -1.47
C PHE A 116 18.46 2.56 -1.87
N GLN A 117 19.40 2.47 -0.94
CA GLN A 117 20.78 2.90 -1.11
C GLN A 117 21.79 1.84 -0.60
N GLY A 118 21.38 0.57 -0.60
CA GLY A 118 22.23 -0.50 -0.12
C GLY A 118 22.35 -0.61 1.40
N GLN A 119 21.44 0.00 2.15
CA GLN A 119 21.43 -0.09 3.61
C GLN A 119 21.36 -1.55 4.06
N ALA A 120 22.27 -1.96 4.96
CA ALA A 120 22.36 -3.34 5.41
C ALA A 120 21.06 -3.84 6.05
N VAL A 121 20.39 -3.01 6.84
CA VAL A 121 19.10 -3.34 7.46
C VAL A 121 17.99 -3.50 6.44
N ALA A 122 17.99 -2.71 5.38
CA ALA A 122 17.02 -2.83 4.28
C ALA A 122 17.26 -4.11 3.48
N GLN A 123 18.50 -4.47 3.21
CA GLN A 123 18.83 -5.73 2.55
C GLN A 123 18.41 -6.94 3.39
N ALA A 124 18.64 -6.91 4.70
CA ALA A 124 18.22 -7.97 5.61
C ALA A 124 16.69 -8.08 5.65
N PHE A 125 15.98 -6.96 5.66
CA PHE A 125 14.53 -6.94 5.62
C PHE A 125 13.99 -7.49 4.29
N GLN A 126 14.62 -7.16 3.17
CA GLN A 126 14.29 -7.73 1.86
C GLN A 126 14.39 -9.26 1.89
N GLN A 127 15.49 -9.80 2.41
CA GLN A 127 15.67 -11.26 2.52
C GLN A 127 14.56 -11.90 3.36
N ARG A 128 14.18 -11.24 4.45
CA ARG A 128 13.08 -11.72 5.30
C ARG A 128 11.75 -11.74 4.55
N LEU A 129 11.43 -10.71 3.79
CA LEU A 129 10.20 -10.64 2.98
C LEU A 129 10.21 -11.72 1.89
N GLU A 130 11.33 -11.91 1.23
CA GLU A 130 11.47 -12.95 0.20
C GLU A 130 11.30 -14.36 0.78
N SER A 131 11.76 -14.59 2.01
CA SER A 131 11.53 -15.85 2.72
C SER A 131 10.07 -16.12 3.04
N LEU A 132 9.24 -15.07 3.10
CA LEU A 132 7.78 -15.15 3.28
C LEU A 132 7.03 -15.29 1.94
N GLY A 133 7.73 -15.46 0.85
CA GLY A 133 7.16 -15.64 -0.48
C GLY A 133 6.79 -14.35 -1.21
N LEU A 134 7.28 -13.20 -0.74
CA LEU A 134 7.02 -11.91 -1.36
C LEU A 134 8.11 -11.57 -2.37
N LYS A 135 7.74 -10.93 -3.47
CA LYS A 135 8.69 -10.25 -4.34
C LYS A 135 8.99 -8.88 -3.76
N VAL A 136 10.25 -8.47 -3.80
CA VAL A 136 10.69 -7.15 -3.35
C VAL A 136 11.31 -6.41 -4.51
N TYR A 137 10.80 -5.20 -4.76
CA TYR A 137 11.29 -4.31 -5.82
C TYR A 137 12.00 -3.13 -5.17
N ARG A 138 13.15 -2.76 -5.75
CA ARG A 138 13.96 -1.64 -5.27
C ARG A 138 13.72 -0.42 -6.12
N HIS A 139 13.36 0.68 -5.49
CA HIS A 139 13.30 2.00 -6.10
C HIS A 139 14.35 2.89 -5.44
N TYR A 140 15.06 3.63 -6.25
CA TYR A 140 16.24 4.38 -5.84
C TYR A 140 15.94 5.88 -5.76
N PRO A 141 16.67 6.64 -4.89
CA PRO A 141 16.58 8.09 -4.94
C PRO A 141 17.01 8.59 -6.32
N ILE A 142 16.30 9.60 -6.82
CA ILE A 142 16.60 10.21 -8.12
C ILE A 142 17.28 11.55 -7.88
N GLU A 143 18.53 11.65 -8.30
CA GLU A 143 19.30 12.90 -8.15
C GLU A 143 18.69 14.01 -9.01
N GLY A 144 18.71 15.23 -8.44
CA GLY A 144 18.19 16.41 -9.14
C GLY A 144 16.67 16.52 -9.18
N TYR A 145 15.93 15.60 -8.55
CA TYR A 145 14.48 15.69 -8.44
C TYR A 145 14.09 16.88 -7.54
N PRO A 146 13.09 17.70 -7.92
CA PRO A 146 12.27 17.62 -9.15
C PRO A 146 12.76 18.48 -10.32
N SER A 147 13.94 19.09 -10.25
CA SER A 147 14.39 20.14 -11.16
C SER A 147 15.13 19.65 -12.41
N ASN A 148 15.92 18.59 -12.28
CA ASN A 148 16.69 18.06 -13.40
C ASN A 148 15.89 17.01 -14.19
N ILE A 149 15.03 17.49 -15.08
CA ILE A 149 14.09 16.64 -15.83
C ILE A 149 14.83 15.64 -16.71
N ALA A 150 15.91 16.06 -17.37
CA ALA A 150 16.68 15.18 -18.26
C ALA A 150 17.26 13.96 -17.51
N HIS A 151 17.78 14.16 -16.30
CA HIS A 151 18.26 13.08 -15.44
C HIS A 151 17.12 12.21 -14.91
N ILE A 152 16.01 12.83 -14.49
CA ILE A 152 14.86 12.12 -13.94
C ILE A 152 14.30 11.08 -14.93
N VAL A 153 14.18 11.44 -16.21
CA VAL A 153 13.62 10.55 -17.24
C VAL A 153 14.65 9.61 -17.87
N SER A 154 15.92 9.70 -17.45
CA SER A 154 16.99 8.86 -17.97
C SER A 154 17.01 7.46 -17.32
N ASP A 155 17.82 6.57 -17.88
CA ASP A 155 18.03 5.23 -17.33
C ASP A 155 18.66 5.25 -15.93
N GLU A 156 19.39 6.31 -15.58
CA GLU A 156 19.95 6.52 -14.25
C GLU A 156 18.98 7.15 -13.26
N GLY A 157 17.87 7.75 -13.75
CA GLY A 157 16.75 8.23 -12.95
C GLY A 157 15.68 7.16 -12.78
N TYR A 158 14.49 7.40 -13.34
CA TYR A 158 13.38 6.43 -13.26
C TYR A 158 13.71 5.08 -13.88
N GLY A 159 14.53 5.04 -14.92
CA GLY A 159 14.91 3.80 -15.57
C GLY A 159 15.70 2.84 -14.68
N LYS A 160 16.33 3.35 -13.63
CA LYS A 160 17.03 2.53 -12.62
C LYS A 160 16.08 1.75 -11.72
N ASN A 161 14.87 2.23 -11.53
CA ASN A 161 13.88 1.58 -10.68
C ASN A 161 13.42 0.26 -11.30
N GLU A 162 13.30 -0.76 -10.46
CA GLU A 162 12.80 -2.06 -10.90
C GLU A 162 11.33 -1.96 -11.30
N TYR A 163 10.96 -2.59 -12.41
CA TYR A 163 9.58 -2.62 -12.89
C TYR A 163 8.75 -3.57 -12.02
N ILE A 164 7.62 -3.08 -11.54
CA ILE A 164 6.72 -3.85 -10.67
C ILE A 164 5.73 -4.62 -11.54
N GLU A 165 5.85 -5.95 -11.55
CA GLU A 165 4.90 -6.81 -12.24
C GLU A 165 3.63 -6.99 -11.42
N THR A 166 2.48 -6.84 -12.06
CA THR A 166 1.17 -7.00 -11.42
C THR A 166 0.35 -8.08 -12.13
N GLN A 167 -0.46 -8.81 -11.34
CA GLN A 167 -1.19 -9.97 -11.80
C GLN A 167 -2.70 -9.71 -11.95
N ARG A 168 -3.25 -8.72 -11.25
CA ARG A 168 -4.69 -8.54 -11.11
C ARG A 168 -5.17 -7.18 -11.61
N PRO A 169 -6.48 -7.06 -11.94
CA PRO A 169 -7.04 -5.82 -12.48
C PRO A 169 -7.00 -4.63 -11.53
N LEU A 170 -7.20 -4.87 -10.23
CA LEU A 170 -7.17 -3.83 -9.21
C LEU A 170 -5.90 -3.96 -8.36
N VAL A 171 -5.01 -3.01 -8.53
CA VAL A 171 -3.76 -2.93 -7.74
C VAL A 171 -3.92 -1.88 -6.66
N VAL A 172 -3.89 -2.31 -5.42
CA VAL A 172 -4.00 -1.44 -4.24
C VAL A 172 -2.62 -1.21 -3.67
N ILE A 173 -2.25 0.05 -3.55
CA ILE A 173 -0.95 0.47 -3.01
C ILE A 173 -1.18 1.07 -1.64
N THR A 174 -0.50 0.54 -0.63
CA THR A 174 -0.57 1.02 0.75
C THR A 174 0.82 1.04 1.39
N ALA A 175 0.93 1.71 2.53
CA ALA A 175 2.19 1.88 3.23
C ALA A 175 1.98 1.79 4.75
N PRO A 176 3.01 1.47 5.53
CA PRO A 176 2.92 1.52 6.99
C PRO A 176 2.75 2.95 7.49
N GLY A 177 2.03 3.07 8.61
CA GLY A 177 1.89 4.30 9.36
C GLY A 177 0.94 5.33 8.78
N PRO A 178 0.81 6.47 9.44
CA PRO A 178 0.33 7.68 8.79
C PRO A 178 1.50 8.23 7.98
N GLY A 179 1.46 8.02 6.74
CA GLY A 179 2.36 8.31 5.71
C GLY A 179 3.45 9.18 5.56
#